data_15f7097996312cdde18d210d05316eb6
#
_entry.id   15f7097996312cdde18d210d05316eb6
#
_cell.length_a   1.000
_cell.length_b   1.000
_cell.length_c   1.000
_cell.angle_alpha   90.00
_cell.angle_beta   90.00
_cell.angle_gamma   90.00
#
_symmetry.space_group_name_H-M   'P 1'
#
loop_
_entity.id
_entity.type
_entity.pdbx_description
1 polymer ?
#
loop_
_entity_poly.entity_id
_entity_poly.type
_entity_poly.pdbx_seq_one_letter_code
_entity_poly.pdbx_strand_id
1 'polypeptide(L)'
;MQIANEEQAEYWGKSASGAKWLTYEDQLDQLMSPVLELVLDRAGLQPGMRVLDVGSGTGASSIAAAQAVGKEGHVLAADVSQPFLDRASDRASEAGLQNIAFQFADAQSHPFNEGDRDAMISRFGVMFFEDTVAAFANMARALKPGGQMTFAAWGPLRPNPWFKLPHVAATERLGNPPNVDRNAPGPLAFHDRDRVTGLLEQAGFQDIRAEAVALTLHFKGSLLDCAGLCTRVGPAARVINHFDGTPEDVTAIQHKVAEAFRPFATEDAVHIPAEINLFQARRAE
;
A
#
# COMPACT_ATOMS: atom_id res chain seq x y z
N MET A 1 -7.16 5.59 -22.98
CA MET A 1 -7.47 5.71 -21.55
C MET A 1 -6.69 6.92 -21.05
N GLN A 2 -7.34 7.85 -20.38
CA GLN A 2 -6.65 9.00 -19.80
C GLN A 2 -6.13 8.59 -18.42
N ILE A 3 -4.83 8.76 -18.16
CA ILE A 3 -4.20 8.55 -16.86
C ILE A 3 -4.03 9.93 -16.24
N ALA A 4 -4.68 10.18 -15.09
CA ALA A 4 -4.55 11.44 -14.36
C ALA A 4 -3.25 11.44 -13.53
N ASN A 5 -2.86 10.27 -13.00
CA ASN A 5 -1.66 10.08 -12.18
C ASN A 5 -0.48 9.54 -13.01
N GLU A 6 -0.07 10.28 -14.06
CA GLU A 6 1.01 9.83 -14.99
C GLU A 6 2.33 9.59 -14.26
N GLU A 7 2.71 10.47 -13.33
CA GLU A 7 3.95 10.32 -12.55
C GLU A 7 3.96 9.03 -11.72
N GLN A 8 2.82 8.64 -11.16
CA GLN A 8 2.70 7.40 -10.41
C GLN A 8 2.75 6.18 -11.33
N ALA A 9 2.11 6.24 -12.49
CA ALA A 9 2.16 5.17 -13.48
C ALA A 9 3.59 4.96 -13.99
N GLU A 10 4.36 6.03 -14.20
CA GLU A 10 5.78 5.94 -14.56
C GLU A 10 6.63 5.41 -13.41
N TYR A 11 6.42 5.91 -12.20
CA TYR A 11 7.16 5.48 -11.02
C TYR A 11 6.98 3.97 -10.75
N TRP A 12 5.74 3.48 -10.71
CA TRP A 12 5.46 2.08 -10.40
C TRP A 12 5.65 1.14 -11.60
N GLY A 13 5.41 1.62 -12.82
CA GLY A 13 5.45 0.79 -14.02
C GLY A 13 6.80 0.74 -14.71
N LYS A 14 7.65 1.77 -14.58
CA LYS A 14 8.87 1.90 -15.40
C LYS A 14 10.13 2.18 -14.60
N SER A 15 10.03 2.61 -13.34
CA SER A 15 11.22 3.00 -12.58
C SER A 15 11.96 1.80 -11.97
N ALA A 16 13.24 2.01 -11.66
CA ALA A 16 14.01 1.05 -10.87
C ALA A 16 13.41 0.78 -9.48
N SER A 17 12.66 1.73 -8.94
CA SER A 17 11.96 1.56 -7.66
C SER A 17 10.80 0.58 -7.78
N GLY A 18 9.97 0.69 -8.83
CA GLY A 18 8.91 -0.29 -9.12
C GLY A 18 9.49 -1.69 -9.33
N ALA A 19 10.58 -1.83 -10.10
CA ALA A 19 11.25 -3.12 -10.30
C ALA A 19 11.76 -3.75 -8.99
N LYS A 20 12.20 -2.94 -8.02
CA LYS A 20 12.60 -3.43 -6.69
C LYS A 20 11.42 -4.02 -5.90
N TRP A 21 10.22 -3.47 -6.04
CA TRP A 21 9.02 -4.04 -5.42
C TRP A 21 8.70 -5.43 -5.94
N LEU A 22 8.89 -5.69 -7.24
CA LEU A 22 8.79 -7.04 -7.82
C LEU A 22 9.87 -7.97 -7.28
N THR A 23 11.11 -7.48 -7.21
CA THR A 23 12.25 -8.29 -6.74
C THR A 23 12.09 -8.75 -5.29
N TYR A 24 11.51 -7.90 -4.45
CA TYR A 24 11.36 -8.14 -3.01
C TYR A 24 9.90 -8.41 -2.59
N GLU A 25 9.02 -8.83 -3.54
CA GLU A 25 7.59 -8.99 -3.28
C GLU A 25 7.30 -9.92 -2.10
N ASP A 26 7.96 -11.09 -2.03
CA ASP A 26 7.74 -12.07 -0.96
C ASP A 26 8.07 -11.51 0.42
N GLN A 27 9.20 -10.79 0.52
CA GLN A 27 9.62 -10.17 1.77
C GLN A 27 8.70 -9.02 2.19
N LEU A 28 8.24 -8.22 1.21
CA LEU A 28 7.30 -7.12 1.44
C LEU A 28 5.91 -7.63 1.82
N ASP A 29 5.41 -8.66 1.13
CA ASP A 29 4.12 -9.27 1.45
C ASP A 29 4.13 -9.90 2.84
N GLN A 30 5.19 -10.61 3.20
CA GLN A 30 5.36 -11.16 4.54
C GLN A 30 5.42 -10.06 5.61
N LEU A 31 6.25 -9.03 5.38
CA LEU A 31 6.38 -7.90 6.30
C LEU A 31 5.04 -7.19 6.53
N MET A 32 4.25 -7.01 5.47
CA MET A 32 2.99 -6.27 5.48
C MET A 32 1.75 -7.18 5.68
N SER A 33 1.92 -8.48 5.94
CA SER A 33 0.80 -9.41 6.12
C SER A 33 -0.15 -9.00 7.25
N PRO A 34 0.32 -8.45 8.41
CA PRO A 34 -0.60 -8.00 9.46
C PRO A 34 -1.53 -6.86 9.01
N VAL A 35 -1.06 -6.02 8.08
CA VAL A 35 -1.88 -4.94 7.50
C VAL A 35 -2.92 -5.51 6.55
N LEU A 36 -2.56 -6.51 5.74
CA LEU A 36 -3.51 -7.20 4.86
C LEU A 36 -4.60 -7.90 5.68
N GLU A 37 -4.22 -8.65 6.70
CA GLU A 37 -5.15 -9.31 7.62
C GLU A 37 -6.12 -8.31 8.25
N LEU A 38 -5.62 -7.16 8.71
CA LEU A 38 -6.44 -6.08 9.26
C LEU A 38 -7.45 -5.55 8.24
N VAL A 39 -7.04 -5.29 7.00
CA VAL A 39 -7.93 -4.79 5.94
C VAL A 39 -9.04 -5.81 5.63
N LEU A 40 -8.69 -7.08 5.49
CA LEU A 40 -9.67 -8.14 5.17
C LEU A 40 -10.65 -8.40 6.32
N ASP A 41 -10.16 -8.44 7.56
CA ASP A 41 -11.00 -8.57 8.75
C ASP A 41 -12.05 -7.44 8.81
N ARG A 42 -11.61 -6.21 8.61
CA ARG A 42 -12.49 -5.03 8.67
C ARG A 42 -13.37 -4.86 7.44
N ALA A 43 -12.94 -5.34 6.27
CA ALA A 43 -13.79 -5.37 5.08
C ALA A 43 -14.94 -6.36 5.22
N GLY A 44 -14.79 -7.40 6.04
CA GLY A 44 -15.86 -8.36 6.32
C GLY A 44 -16.40 -9.03 5.06
N LEU A 45 -15.52 -9.37 4.12
CA LEU A 45 -15.90 -9.93 2.82
C LEU A 45 -16.69 -11.24 3.01
N GLN A 46 -17.79 -11.38 2.28
CA GLN A 46 -18.65 -12.55 2.33
C GLN A 46 -18.61 -13.33 1.00
N PRO A 47 -18.87 -14.65 1.02
CA PRO A 47 -19.00 -15.43 -0.19
C PRO A 47 -20.01 -14.81 -1.19
N GLY A 48 -19.62 -14.78 -2.47
CA GLY A 48 -20.44 -14.21 -3.55
C GLY A 48 -20.28 -12.69 -3.77
N MET A 49 -19.56 -11.97 -2.91
CA MET A 49 -19.34 -10.53 -3.09
C MET A 49 -18.50 -10.22 -4.32
N ARG A 50 -18.79 -9.07 -4.93
CA ARG A 50 -17.98 -8.45 -5.99
C ARG A 50 -17.14 -7.34 -5.39
N VAL A 51 -15.84 -7.50 -5.42
CA VAL A 51 -14.86 -6.61 -4.76
C VAL A 51 -14.05 -5.83 -5.80
N LEU A 52 -13.73 -4.58 -5.51
CA LEU A 52 -12.73 -3.77 -6.20
C LEU A 52 -11.51 -3.66 -5.27
N ASP A 53 -10.34 -4.10 -5.73
CA ASP A 53 -9.06 -3.90 -5.05
C ASP A 53 -8.27 -2.82 -5.78
N VAL A 54 -8.02 -1.68 -5.11
CA VAL A 54 -7.38 -0.50 -5.71
C VAL A 54 -5.93 -0.37 -5.28
N GLY A 55 -5.03 -0.27 -6.27
CA GLY A 55 -3.59 -0.35 -6.04
C GLY A 55 -3.21 -1.76 -5.61
N SER A 56 -3.68 -2.74 -6.38
CA SER A 56 -3.55 -4.18 -6.07
C SER A 56 -2.10 -4.68 -6.04
N GLY A 57 -1.18 -3.93 -6.66
CA GLY A 57 0.22 -4.29 -6.74
C GLY A 57 0.42 -5.67 -7.37
N THR A 58 1.24 -6.50 -6.76
CA THR A 58 1.50 -7.88 -7.19
C THR A 58 0.43 -8.90 -6.72
N GLY A 59 -0.73 -8.40 -6.28
CA GLY A 59 -1.95 -9.18 -6.11
C GLY A 59 -2.19 -9.83 -4.75
N ALA A 60 -1.36 -9.56 -3.72
CA ALA A 60 -1.55 -10.20 -2.41
C ALA A 60 -2.96 -9.97 -1.83
N SER A 61 -3.47 -8.73 -1.86
CA SER A 61 -4.82 -8.38 -1.40
C SER A 61 -5.92 -8.98 -2.28
N SER A 62 -5.73 -8.93 -3.59
CA SER A 62 -6.68 -9.48 -4.55
C SER A 62 -6.84 -11.00 -4.43
N ILE A 63 -5.73 -11.72 -4.28
CA ILE A 63 -5.72 -13.19 -4.10
C ILE A 63 -6.44 -13.55 -2.80
N ALA A 64 -6.12 -12.89 -1.69
CA ALA A 64 -6.76 -13.14 -0.41
C ALA A 64 -8.25 -12.77 -0.43
N ALA A 65 -8.64 -11.67 -1.08
CA ALA A 65 -10.03 -11.30 -1.28
C ALA A 65 -10.79 -12.33 -2.14
N ALA A 66 -10.18 -12.82 -3.23
CA ALA A 66 -10.81 -13.83 -4.10
C ALA A 66 -11.03 -15.16 -3.38
N GLN A 67 -10.13 -15.55 -2.50
CA GLN A 67 -10.30 -16.72 -1.63
C GLN A 67 -11.47 -16.50 -0.64
N ALA A 68 -11.55 -15.31 -0.04
CA ALA A 68 -12.62 -14.98 0.92
C ALA A 68 -14.01 -14.94 0.28
N VAL A 69 -14.16 -14.37 -0.93
CA VAL A 69 -15.45 -14.29 -1.61
C VAL A 69 -15.84 -15.60 -2.33
N GLY A 70 -14.90 -16.53 -2.50
CA GLY A 70 -15.15 -17.83 -3.09
C GLY A 70 -15.55 -17.78 -4.56
N LYS A 71 -15.87 -18.93 -5.14
CA LYS A 71 -16.08 -19.13 -6.58
C LYS A 71 -17.25 -18.32 -7.17
N GLU A 72 -18.26 -18.02 -6.36
CA GLU A 72 -19.44 -17.23 -6.76
C GLU A 72 -19.18 -15.72 -6.67
N GLY A 73 -18.12 -15.31 -5.96
CA GLY A 73 -17.69 -13.92 -5.88
C GLY A 73 -16.70 -13.56 -6.98
N HIS A 74 -16.34 -12.29 -7.06
CA HIS A 74 -15.42 -11.81 -8.09
C HIS A 74 -14.59 -10.63 -7.57
N VAL A 75 -13.30 -10.61 -7.87
CA VAL A 75 -12.40 -9.49 -7.57
C VAL A 75 -11.96 -8.81 -8.87
N LEU A 76 -12.07 -7.48 -8.92
CA LEU A 76 -11.41 -6.66 -9.92
C LEU A 76 -10.18 -6.02 -9.26
N ALA A 77 -9.01 -6.45 -9.68
CA ALA A 77 -7.72 -5.92 -9.25
C ALA A 77 -7.30 -4.78 -10.18
N ALA A 78 -7.25 -3.56 -9.68
CA ALA A 78 -6.92 -2.36 -10.46
C ALA A 78 -5.57 -1.79 -10.00
N ASP A 79 -4.66 -1.55 -10.94
CA ASP A 79 -3.36 -0.92 -10.69
C ASP A 79 -2.88 -0.12 -11.92
N VAL A 80 -1.99 0.85 -11.70
CA VAL A 80 -1.36 1.67 -12.75
C VAL A 80 -0.03 1.10 -13.24
N SER A 81 0.38 -0.06 -12.72
CA SER A 81 1.61 -0.76 -13.08
C SER A 81 1.30 -2.05 -13.82
N GLN A 82 1.50 -2.07 -15.14
CA GLN A 82 1.31 -3.30 -15.93
C GLN A 82 2.23 -4.45 -15.44
N PRO A 83 3.54 -4.22 -15.13
CA PRO A 83 4.38 -5.29 -14.60
C PRO A 83 3.86 -5.90 -13.28
N PHE A 84 3.22 -5.10 -12.42
CA PHE A 84 2.61 -5.62 -11.20
C PHE A 84 1.39 -6.48 -11.50
N LEU A 85 0.54 -6.05 -12.42
CA LEU A 85 -0.65 -6.81 -12.83
C LEU A 85 -0.29 -8.13 -13.53
N ASP A 86 0.75 -8.13 -14.36
CA ASP A 86 1.25 -9.34 -15.00
C ASP A 86 1.71 -10.34 -13.93
N ARG A 87 2.49 -9.90 -12.96
CA ARG A 87 2.92 -10.73 -11.83
C ARG A 87 1.73 -11.20 -10.96
N ALA A 88 0.77 -10.32 -10.69
CA ALA A 88 -0.45 -10.66 -9.94
C ALA A 88 -1.28 -11.75 -10.66
N SER A 89 -1.37 -11.67 -11.99
CA SER A 89 -2.04 -12.67 -12.83
C SER A 89 -1.35 -14.04 -12.74
N ASP A 90 -0.01 -14.06 -12.80
CA ASP A 90 0.76 -15.31 -12.65
C ASP A 90 0.51 -15.94 -11.27
N ARG A 91 0.60 -15.14 -10.20
CA ARG A 91 0.34 -15.61 -8.82
C ARG A 91 -1.08 -16.13 -8.62
N ALA A 92 -2.09 -15.47 -9.21
CA ALA A 92 -3.48 -15.94 -9.15
C ALA A 92 -3.64 -17.28 -9.88
N SER A 93 -2.97 -17.44 -11.03
CA SER A 93 -2.95 -18.69 -11.79
C SER A 93 -2.25 -19.81 -11.01
N GLU A 94 -1.11 -19.53 -10.38
CA GLU A 94 -0.38 -20.44 -9.48
C GLU A 94 -1.26 -20.90 -8.31
N ALA A 95 -2.11 -19.97 -7.77
CA ALA A 95 -3.07 -20.27 -6.72
C ALA A 95 -4.35 -20.97 -7.21
N GLY A 96 -4.51 -21.20 -8.52
CA GLY A 96 -5.68 -21.85 -9.11
C GLY A 96 -6.97 -21.01 -9.07
N LEU A 97 -6.85 -19.68 -8.93
CA LEU A 97 -7.98 -18.76 -8.83
C LEU A 97 -8.44 -18.33 -10.23
N GLN A 98 -9.76 -18.37 -10.46
CA GLN A 98 -10.40 -17.96 -11.71
C GLN A 98 -11.39 -16.81 -11.56
N ASN A 99 -11.55 -16.32 -10.33
CA ASN A 99 -12.49 -15.29 -9.96
C ASN A 99 -11.85 -13.91 -9.73
N ILE A 100 -10.68 -13.68 -10.35
CA ILE A 100 -9.99 -12.38 -10.36
C ILE A 100 -9.84 -11.89 -11.79
N ALA A 101 -10.19 -10.64 -12.04
CA ALA A 101 -9.84 -9.93 -13.27
C ALA A 101 -8.81 -8.83 -12.94
N PHE A 102 -7.80 -8.68 -13.78
CA PHE A 102 -6.75 -7.68 -13.65
C PHE A 102 -6.98 -6.55 -14.65
N GLN A 103 -6.97 -5.31 -14.17
CA GLN A 103 -7.28 -4.13 -14.96
C GLN A 103 -6.18 -3.07 -14.81
N PHE A 104 -5.48 -2.78 -15.90
CA PHE A 104 -4.65 -1.58 -15.93
C PHE A 104 -5.56 -0.36 -15.90
N ALA A 105 -5.56 0.35 -14.77
CA ALA A 105 -6.50 1.44 -14.51
C ALA A 105 -5.93 2.44 -13.51
N ASP A 106 -6.07 3.71 -13.84
CA ASP A 106 -5.97 4.79 -12.86
C ASP A 106 -7.34 4.97 -12.19
N ALA A 107 -7.43 4.61 -10.91
CA ALA A 107 -8.69 4.65 -10.19
C ALA A 107 -9.28 6.06 -10.02
N GLN A 108 -8.49 7.11 -10.23
CA GLN A 108 -8.98 8.49 -10.25
C GLN A 108 -9.85 8.77 -11.49
N SER A 109 -9.52 8.21 -12.64
CA SER A 109 -10.15 8.58 -13.93
C SER A 109 -10.78 7.41 -14.69
N HIS A 110 -10.51 6.16 -14.29
CA HIS A 110 -11.03 4.98 -14.98
C HIS A 110 -12.56 4.88 -14.82
N PRO A 111 -13.32 4.67 -15.93
CA PRO A 111 -14.78 4.54 -15.86
C PRO A 111 -15.17 3.13 -15.39
N PHE A 112 -15.09 2.87 -14.08
CA PHE A 112 -15.62 1.65 -13.51
C PHE A 112 -17.12 1.52 -13.75
N ASN A 113 -17.61 0.27 -13.85
CA ASN A 113 -19.06 0.02 -13.93
C ASN A 113 -19.75 0.54 -12.67
N GLU A 114 -20.74 1.41 -12.85
CA GLU A 114 -21.46 2.04 -11.75
C GLU A 114 -22.32 1.03 -10.99
N GLY A 115 -22.25 1.08 -9.65
CA GLY A 115 -23.05 0.24 -8.77
C GLY A 115 -22.81 -1.27 -8.93
N ASP A 116 -21.60 -1.67 -9.36
CA ASP A 116 -21.28 -3.07 -9.67
C ASP A 116 -20.53 -3.78 -8.52
N ARG A 117 -20.07 -3.05 -7.50
CA ARG A 117 -19.24 -3.61 -6.42
C ARG A 117 -19.93 -3.56 -5.08
N ASP A 118 -19.86 -4.66 -4.32
CA ASP A 118 -20.35 -4.74 -2.94
C ASP A 118 -19.36 -4.10 -1.95
N ALA A 119 -18.08 -4.27 -2.23
CA ALA A 119 -17.00 -3.75 -1.40
C ALA A 119 -15.83 -3.24 -2.24
N MET A 120 -15.08 -2.29 -1.67
CA MET A 120 -13.77 -1.86 -2.13
C MET A 120 -12.75 -2.04 -1.03
N ILE A 121 -11.56 -2.53 -1.37
CA ILE A 121 -10.42 -2.64 -0.47
C ILE A 121 -9.19 -1.95 -1.06
N SER A 122 -8.26 -1.55 -0.18
CA SER A 122 -6.91 -1.15 -0.59
C SER A 122 -5.92 -1.30 0.56
N ARG A 123 -4.78 -1.92 0.29
CA ARG A 123 -3.63 -1.96 1.19
C ARG A 123 -2.57 -0.99 0.69
N PHE A 124 -2.56 0.24 1.19
CA PHE A 124 -1.60 1.30 0.84
C PHE A 124 -1.69 1.86 -0.60
N GLY A 125 -2.64 1.43 -1.44
CA GLY A 125 -2.72 1.83 -2.84
C GLY A 125 -3.32 3.22 -3.06
N VAL A 126 -4.21 3.69 -2.16
CA VAL A 126 -4.99 4.92 -2.35
C VAL A 126 -4.30 6.22 -1.89
N MET A 127 -3.05 6.15 -1.46
CA MET A 127 -2.30 7.32 -0.95
C MET A 127 -1.61 8.15 -2.05
N PHE A 128 -1.76 7.80 -3.31
CA PHE A 128 -0.93 8.30 -4.40
C PHE A 128 -1.70 9.13 -5.44
N PHE A 129 -2.94 9.47 -5.19
CA PHE A 129 -3.77 10.26 -6.11
C PHE A 129 -3.40 11.75 -6.08
N GLU A 130 -3.31 12.37 -7.25
CA GLU A 130 -3.12 13.81 -7.40
C GLU A 130 -4.37 14.58 -6.90
N ASP A 131 -5.56 14.14 -7.34
CA ASP A 131 -6.84 14.61 -6.81
C ASP A 131 -7.53 13.49 -6.03
N THR A 132 -7.29 13.48 -4.72
CA THR A 132 -7.82 12.47 -3.81
C THR A 132 -9.35 12.47 -3.77
N VAL A 133 -10.01 13.66 -3.83
CA VAL A 133 -11.46 13.76 -3.79
C VAL A 133 -12.08 13.20 -5.07
N ALA A 134 -11.53 13.55 -6.23
CA ALA A 134 -11.99 13.01 -7.51
C ALA A 134 -11.82 11.49 -7.59
N ALA A 135 -10.67 10.96 -7.08
CA ALA A 135 -10.42 9.53 -7.03
C ALA A 135 -11.45 8.79 -6.17
N PHE A 136 -11.68 9.25 -4.94
CA PHE A 136 -12.66 8.63 -4.04
C PHE A 136 -14.09 8.77 -4.57
N ALA A 137 -14.46 9.90 -5.19
CA ALA A 137 -15.77 10.06 -5.82
C ALA A 137 -15.97 9.08 -7.00
N ASN A 138 -14.91 8.83 -7.78
CA ASN A 138 -14.96 7.83 -8.85
C ASN A 138 -15.14 6.42 -8.30
N MET A 139 -14.39 6.06 -7.25
CA MET A 139 -14.50 4.78 -6.57
C MET A 139 -15.86 4.59 -5.89
N ALA A 140 -16.43 5.66 -5.30
CA ALA A 140 -17.77 5.63 -4.72
C ALA A 140 -18.82 5.25 -5.76
N ARG A 141 -18.73 5.76 -7.01
CA ARG A 141 -19.66 5.37 -8.08
C ARG A 141 -19.60 3.89 -8.44
N ALA A 142 -18.42 3.26 -8.33
CA ALA A 142 -18.27 1.83 -8.59
C ALA A 142 -18.97 0.95 -7.54
N LEU A 143 -19.10 1.43 -6.30
CA LEU A 143 -19.80 0.72 -5.24
C LEU A 143 -21.32 0.77 -5.46
N LYS A 144 -22.02 -0.27 -5.04
CA LYS A 144 -23.48 -0.26 -4.89
C LYS A 144 -23.90 0.78 -3.83
N PRO A 145 -25.13 1.30 -3.84
CA PRO A 145 -25.67 2.04 -2.71
C PRO A 145 -25.46 1.25 -1.40
N GLY A 146 -24.99 1.90 -0.35
CA GLY A 146 -24.63 1.25 0.92
C GLY A 146 -23.36 0.38 0.86
N GLY A 147 -22.72 0.20 -0.28
CA GLY A 147 -21.48 -0.57 -0.45
C GLY A 147 -20.34 0.01 0.38
N GLN A 148 -19.49 -0.86 0.89
CA GLN A 148 -18.44 -0.50 1.85
C GLN A 148 -17.07 -0.34 1.20
N MET A 149 -16.33 0.69 1.62
CA MET A 149 -14.93 0.87 1.35
C MET A 149 -14.12 0.60 2.64
N THR A 150 -13.01 -0.13 2.52
CA THR A 150 -12.06 -0.36 3.62
C THR A 150 -10.64 -0.25 3.10
N PHE A 151 -9.84 0.64 3.67
CA PHE A 151 -8.44 0.74 3.28
C PHE A 151 -7.51 1.06 4.44
N ALA A 152 -6.26 0.64 4.29
CA ALA A 152 -5.17 0.95 5.21
C ALA A 152 -4.21 1.96 4.58
N ALA A 153 -3.77 2.90 5.38
CA ALA A 153 -2.73 3.88 5.06
C ALA A 153 -1.72 3.95 6.20
N TRP A 154 -0.51 4.45 5.92
CA TRP A 154 0.45 4.67 6.98
C TRP A 154 -0.01 5.78 7.92
N GLY A 155 0.13 5.54 9.21
CA GLY A 155 -0.04 6.56 10.25
C GLY A 155 1.12 7.56 10.29
N PRO A 156 1.17 8.42 11.34
CA PRO A 156 2.24 9.40 11.50
C PRO A 156 3.64 8.74 11.54
N LEU A 157 4.65 9.50 11.14
CA LEU A 157 6.03 9.00 11.07
C LEU A 157 6.59 8.54 12.43
N ARG A 158 6.19 9.21 13.54
CA ARG A 158 6.77 8.98 14.87
C ARG A 158 6.59 7.55 15.38
N PRO A 159 5.38 6.93 15.34
CA PRO A 159 5.15 5.55 15.79
C PRO A 159 5.55 4.49 14.77
N ASN A 160 6.17 4.88 13.64
CA ASN A 160 6.53 3.98 12.54
C ASN A 160 8.06 3.89 12.36
N PRO A 161 8.79 3.10 13.19
CA PRO A 161 10.23 2.88 13.06
C PRO A 161 10.67 2.41 11.68
N TRP A 162 9.85 1.63 10.96
CA TRP A 162 10.09 1.19 9.58
C TRP A 162 10.40 2.35 8.61
N PHE A 163 9.77 3.50 8.80
CA PHE A 163 10.06 4.70 8.01
C PHE A 163 11.13 5.57 8.66
N LYS A 164 10.99 5.81 9.97
CA LYS A 164 11.78 6.81 10.67
C LYS A 164 13.26 6.43 10.77
N LEU A 165 13.55 5.21 11.23
CA LEU A 165 14.93 4.83 11.53
C LEU A 165 15.81 4.69 10.28
N PRO A 166 15.34 4.06 9.16
CA PRO A 166 16.10 4.05 7.92
C PRO A 166 16.31 5.44 7.32
N HIS A 167 15.29 6.33 7.40
CA HIS A 167 15.44 7.70 6.94
C HIS A 167 16.54 8.46 7.71
N VAL A 168 16.52 8.37 9.04
CA VAL A 168 17.53 8.99 9.90
C VAL A 168 18.93 8.45 9.58
N ALA A 169 19.08 7.14 9.46
CA ALA A 169 20.38 6.52 9.14
C ALA A 169 20.94 7.02 7.79
N ALA A 170 20.07 7.15 6.78
CA ALA A 170 20.47 7.61 5.47
C ALA A 170 20.78 9.11 5.44
N THR A 171 19.97 9.95 6.11
CA THR A 171 20.19 11.41 6.13
C THR A 171 21.40 11.81 6.97
N GLU A 172 21.71 11.09 8.02
CA GLU A 172 22.96 11.32 8.79
C GLU A 172 24.21 10.97 7.99
N ARG A 173 24.11 10.06 7.02
CA ARG A 173 25.25 9.66 6.18
C ARG A 173 25.40 10.55 4.94
N LEU A 174 24.29 10.89 4.28
CA LEU A 174 24.31 11.51 2.95
C LEU A 174 23.80 12.95 2.95
N GLY A 175 23.10 13.38 3.99
CA GLY A 175 22.45 14.70 4.07
C GLY A 175 20.93 14.63 3.91
N ASN A 176 20.29 15.78 4.13
CA ASN A 176 18.83 15.89 4.04
C ASN A 176 18.40 16.23 2.61
N PRO A 177 17.56 15.42 1.97
CA PRO A 177 16.92 15.81 0.72
C PRO A 177 15.95 16.99 0.95
N PRO A 178 15.53 17.70 -0.11
CA PRO A 178 14.51 18.73 -0.01
C PRO A 178 13.25 18.22 0.71
N ASN A 179 12.66 19.09 1.55
CA ASN A 179 11.40 18.77 2.20
C ASN A 179 10.30 18.60 1.16
N VAL A 180 9.52 17.54 1.34
CA VAL A 180 8.32 17.27 0.54
C VAL A 180 7.11 17.45 1.44
N ASP A 181 6.05 18.05 0.91
CA ASP A 181 4.77 18.12 1.61
C ASP A 181 4.30 16.68 1.93
N ARG A 182 4.01 16.43 3.21
CA ARG A 182 3.54 15.13 3.67
C ARG A 182 2.16 14.78 3.14
N ASN A 183 1.39 15.79 2.72
CA ASN A 183 0.06 15.61 2.12
C ASN A 183 0.12 15.38 0.61
N ALA A 184 1.29 15.59 -0.03
CA ALA A 184 1.49 15.24 -1.44
C ALA A 184 1.37 13.71 -1.64
N PRO A 185 1.00 13.26 -2.86
CA PRO A 185 0.90 11.85 -3.18
C PRO A 185 2.14 11.06 -2.75
N GLY A 186 1.93 10.06 -1.88
CA GLY A 186 3.04 9.30 -1.31
C GLY A 186 2.67 8.52 -0.05
N PRO A 187 3.62 7.75 0.50
CA PRO A 187 3.33 6.83 1.61
C PRO A 187 2.76 7.50 2.87
N LEU A 188 3.05 8.78 3.09
CA LEU A 188 2.57 9.51 4.26
C LEU A 188 1.41 10.47 3.97
N ALA A 189 0.86 10.47 2.74
CA ALA A 189 -0.22 11.40 2.36
C ALA A 189 -1.45 11.31 3.27
N PHE A 190 -1.70 10.14 3.84
CA PHE A 190 -2.87 9.89 4.69
C PHE A 190 -2.52 9.72 6.17
N HIS A 191 -1.42 10.35 6.62
CA HIS A 191 -0.98 10.30 8.00
C HIS A 191 -1.93 11.03 8.98
N ASP A 192 -2.70 12.01 8.49
CA ASP A 192 -3.68 12.79 9.23
C ASP A 192 -5.10 12.26 8.96
N ARG A 193 -5.68 11.60 9.96
CA ARG A 193 -6.99 10.96 9.85
C ARG A 193 -8.12 11.95 9.67
N ASP A 194 -8.07 13.09 10.35
CA ASP A 194 -9.14 14.09 10.30
C ASP A 194 -9.19 14.73 8.91
N ARG A 195 -8.02 15.04 8.33
CA ARG A 195 -7.93 15.50 6.95
C ARG A 195 -8.52 14.48 5.96
N VAL A 196 -8.16 13.21 6.08
CA VAL A 196 -8.64 12.15 5.17
C VAL A 196 -10.15 11.94 5.33
N THR A 197 -10.68 11.99 6.56
CA THR A 197 -12.12 11.96 6.81
C THR A 197 -12.84 13.07 6.04
N GLY A 198 -12.35 14.30 6.11
CA GLY A 198 -12.92 15.42 5.35
C GLY A 198 -12.85 15.24 3.82
N LEU A 199 -11.81 14.57 3.29
CA LEU A 199 -11.71 14.24 1.86
C LEU A 199 -12.74 13.18 1.46
N LEU A 200 -12.98 12.19 2.31
CA LEU A 200 -14.01 11.16 2.08
C LEU A 200 -15.42 11.75 2.12
N GLU A 201 -15.70 12.65 3.05
CA GLU A 201 -16.97 13.40 3.11
C GLU A 201 -17.21 14.20 1.82
N GLN A 202 -16.18 14.94 1.36
CA GLN A 202 -16.25 15.70 0.11
C GLN A 202 -16.47 14.80 -1.13
N ALA A 203 -15.96 13.56 -1.09
CA ALA A 203 -16.18 12.56 -2.13
C ALA A 203 -17.54 11.87 -2.08
N GLY A 204 -18.40 12.20 -1.08
CA GLY A 204 -19.76 11.68 -0.96
C GLY A 204 -19.89 10.39 -0.16
N PHE A 205 -18.87 9.99 0.60
CA PHE A 205 -18.97 8.87 1.53
C PHE A 205 -19.66 9.26 2.83
N GLN A 206 -20.32 8.29 3.46
CA GLN A 206 -21.01 8.40 4.75
C GLN A 206 -20.50 7.32 5.71
N ASP A 207 -20.93 7.36 6.97
CA ASP A 207 -20.56 6.40 8.03
C ASP A 207 -19.05 6.19 8.15
N ILE A 208 -18.28 7.27 7.99
CA ILE A 208 -16.84 7.24 7.96
C ILE A 208 -16.31 6.93 9.34
N ARG A 209 -15.45 5.92 9.43
CA ARG A 209 -14.68 5.55 10.62
C ARG A 209 -13.20 5.60 10.28
N ALA A 210 -12.43 6.32 11.08
CA ALA A 210 -10.99 6.45 10.95
C ALA A 210 -10.33 6.12 12.29
N GLU A 211 -9.55 5.05 12.33
CA GLU A 211 -8.90 4.60 13.57
C GLU A 211 -7.39 4.43 13.38
N ALA A 212 -6.61 4.73 14.41
CA ALA A 212 -5.22 4.34 14.49
C ALA A 212 -5.12 2.95 15.09
N VAL A 213 -4.57 2.02 14.35
CA VAL A 213 -4.38 0.63 14.77
C VAL A 213 -2.90 0.36 14.98
N ALA A 214 -2.52 0.06 16.22
CA ALA A 214 -1.19 -0.41 16.53
C ALA A 214 -1.07 -1.89 16.15
N LEU A 215 -0.03 -2.23 15.41
CA LEU A 215 0.29 -3.60 15.02
C LEU A 215 1.81 -3.81 14.97
N THR A 216 2.22 -5.02 14.66
CA THR A 216 3.63 -5.37 14.49
C THR A 216 3.85 -5.90 13.09
N LEU A 217 4.82 -5.32 12.37
CA LEU A 217 5.30 -5.85 11.10
C LEU A 217 6.27 -7.00 11.39
N HIS A 218 6.19 -8.07 10.60
CA HIS A 218 7.00 -9.27 10.83
C HIS A 218 7.93 -9.54 9.64
N PHE A 219 9.23 -9.30 9.84
CA PHE A 219 10.24 -9.71 8.87
C PHE A 219 10.89 -11.01 9.34
N LYS A 220 10.75 -12.08 8.56
CA LYS A 220 11.41 -13.36 8.80
C LYS A 220 12.81 -13.34 8.17
N GLY A 221 13.82 -13.52 8.97
CA GLY A 221 15.21 -13.49 8.53
C GLY A 221 16.09 -12.70 9.49
N SER A 222 17.34 -12.52 9.11
CA SER A 222 18.30 -11.83 9.95
C SER A 222 18.02 -10.33 10.03
N LEU A 223 18.51 -9.72 11.12
CA LEU A 223 18.47 -8.27 11.32
C LEU A 223 19.15 -7.52 10.16
N LEU A 224 20.23 -8.08 9.62
CA LEU A 224 20.97 -7.47 8.52
C LEU A 224 20.19 -7.54 7.20
N ASP A 225 19.44 -8.62 6.96
CA ASP A 225 18.60 -8.75 5.77
C ASP A 225 17.42 -7.77 5.83
N CYS A 226 16.79 -7.61 7.01
CA CYS A 226 15.75 -6.61 7.23
C CYS A 226 16.25 -5.19 6.96
N ALA A 227 17.41 -4.84 7.50
CA ALA A 227 18.05 -3.56 7.25
C ALA A 227 18.44 -3.38 5.77
N GLY A 228 18.87 -4.47 5.11
CA GLY A 228 19.15 -4.50 3.67
C GLY A 228 17.92 -4.19 2.82
N LEU A 229 16.77 -4.71 3.17
CA LEU A 229 15.51 -4.36 2.50
C LEU A 229 15.22 -2.85 2.61
N CYS A 230 15.47 -2.22 3.76
CA CYS A 230 15.27 -0.78 3.97
C CYS A 230 16.18 0.09 3.09
N THR A 231 17.36 -0.39 2.67
CA THR A 231 18.23 0.36 1.74
C THR A 231 17.81 0.21 0.27
N ARG A 232 16.87 -0.68 -0.03
CA ARG A 232 16.39 -0.99 -1.40
C ARG A 232 15.01 -0.43 -1.67
N VAL A 233 14.16 -0.42 -0.63
CA VAL A 233 12.79 0.11 -0.68
C VAL A 233 12.54 1.09 0.47
N GLY A 234 11.65 2.06 0.26
CA GLY A 234 11.25 3.02 1.29
C GLY A 234 12.18 4.23 1.45
N PRO A 235 12.13 4.91 2.62
CA PRO A 235 12.76 6.22 2.80
C PRO A 235 14.27 6.26 2.65
N ALA A 236 14.99 5.25 3.16
CA ALA A 236 16.45 5.22 3.01
C ALA A 236 16.85 5.07 1.54
N ALA A 237 16.18 4.18 0.79
CA ALA A 237 16.42 4.01 -0.64
C ALA A 237 16.21 5.32 -1.41
N ARG A 238 15.19 6.11 -1.04
CA ARG A 238 14.93 7.43 -1.64
C ARG A 238 16.08 8.42 -1.38
N VAL A 239 16.61 8.47 -0.16
CA VAL A 239 17.76 9.32 0.18
C VAL A 239 19.01 8.87 -0.56
N ILE A 240 19.28 7.55 -0.58
CA ILE A 240 20.41 6.97 -1.30
C ILE A 240 20.35 7.32 -2.80
N ASN A 241 19.19 7.16 -3.42
CA ASN A 241 19.01 7.49 -4.85
C ASN A 241 19.13 9.00 -5.11
N HIS A 242 18.66 9.86 -4.18
CA HIS A 242 18.74 11.32 -4.34
C HIS A 242 20.17 11.86 -4.33
N PHE A 243 21.05 11.24 -3.54
CA PHE A 243 22.45 11.66 -3.41
C PHE A 243 23.43 10.76 -4.16
N ASP A 244 22.95 9.87 -5.04
CA ASP A 244 23.77 8.90 -5.78
C ASP A 244 24.72 8.14 -4.84
N GLY A 245 24.19 7.65 -3.70
CA GLY A 245 24.96 6.99 -2.64
C GLY A 245 25.77 5.80 -3.14
N THR A 246 27.03 5.75 -2.76
CA THR A 246 27.97 4.69 -3.14
C THR A 246 27.64 3.35 -2.49
N PRO A 247 28.17 2.22 -2.99
CA PRO A 247 28.04 0.92 -2.30
C PRO A 247 28.53 0.93 -0.84
N GLU A 248 29.55 1.75 -0.54
CA GLU A 248 30.05 1.96 0.82
C GLU A 248 29.00 2.67 1.69
N ASP A 249 28.34 3.71 1.16
CA ASP A 249 27.29 4.42 1.87
C ASP A 249 26.10 3.50 2.15
N VAL A 250 25.67 2.70 1.16
CA VAL A 250 24.60 1.70 1.33
C VAL A 250 24.94 0.72 2.45
N THR A 251 26.17 0.20 2.48
CA THR A 251 26.63 -0.73 3.51
C THR A 251 26.63 -0.08 4.90
N ALA A 252 27.15 1.15 5.01
CA ALA A 252 27.17 1.90 6.26
C ALA A 252 25.76 2.20 6.78
N ILE A 253 24.84 2.60 5.90
CA ILE A 253 23.43 2.84 6.23
C ILE A 253 22.76 1.54 6.68
N GLN A 254 22.96 0.42 5.97
CA GLN A 254 22.43 -0.89 6.34
C GLN A 254 22.86 -1.29 7.76
N HIS A 255 24.12 -1.16 8.09
CA HIS A 255 24.62 -1.48 9.44
C HIS A 255 23.99 -0.57 10.50
N LYS A 256 23.84 0.73 10.21
CA LYS A 256 23.21 1.67 11.12
C LYS A 256 21.73 1.38 11.34
N VAL A 257 21.01 1.00 10.29
CA VAL A 257 19.61 0.55 10.39
C VAL A 257 19.51 -0.74 11.20
N ALA A 258 20.41 -1.71 10.96
CA ALA A 258 20.46 -2.95 11.74
C ALA A 258 20.68 -2.68 13.23
N GLU A 259 21.59 -1.78 13.57
CA GLU A 259 21.80 -1.36 14.96
C GLU A 259 20.54 -0.73 15.59
N ALA A 260 19.88 0.17 14.85
CA ALA A 260 18.65 0.83 15.28
C ALA A 260 17.47 -0.14 15.45
N PHE A 261 17.41 -1.22 14.66
CA PHE A 261 16.38 -2.26 14.73
C PHE A 261 16.68 -3.35 15.75
N ARG A 262 17.86 -3.39 16.35
CA ARG A 262 18.24 -4.41 17.35
C ARG A 262 17.21 -4.63 18.47
N PRO A 263 16.54 -3.59 19.02
CA PRO A 263 15.51 -3.78 20.04
C PRO A 263 14.27 -4.55 19.56
N PHE A 264 14.07 -4.68 18.25
CA PHE A 264 12.94 -5.37 17.64
C PHE A 264 13.29 -6.77 17.14
N ALA A 265 14.57 -7.19 17.25
CA ALA A 265 15.04 -8.45 16.71
C ALA A 265 14.90 -9.59 17.72
N THR A 266 14.54 -10.76 17.19
CA THR A 266 14.71 -12.07 17.82
C THR A 266 15.80 -12.85 17.11
N GLU A 267 15.97 -14.14 17.39
CA GLU A 267 16.98 -14.98 16.75
C GLU A 267 16.77 -15.10 15.23
N ASP A 268 15.52 -15.21 14.80
CA ASP A 268 15.10 -15.54 13.42
C ASP A 268 14.15 -14.54 12.77
N ALA A 269 13.82 -13.45 13.44
CA ALA A 269 12.86 -12.45 12.95
C ALA A 269 13.10 -11.04 13.49
N VAL A 270 12.51 -10.04 12.83
CA VAL A 270 12.44 -8.65 13.31
C VAL A 270 10.98 -8.23 13.40
N HIS A 271 10.56 -7.81 14.60
CA HIS A 271 9.18 -7.44 14.95
C HIS A 271 9.06 -5.93 15.13
N ILE A 272 8.77 -5.22 14.04
CA ILE A 272 8.80 -3.76 14.02
C ILE A 272 7.42 -3.20 14.36
N PRO A 273 7.27 -2.44 15.47
CA PRO A 273 5.99 -1.81 15.77
C PRO A 273 5.58 -0.83 14.68
N ALA A 274 4.29 -0.77 14.41
CA ALA A 274 3.72 0.16 13.44
C ALA A 274 2.36 0.69 13.91
N GLU A 275 2.02 1.87 13.45
CA GLU A 275 0.68 2.44 13.57
C GLU A 275 0.11 2.67 12.16
N ILE A 276 -1.00 2.04 11.90
CA ILE A 276 -1.71 2.12 10.62
C ILE A 276 -3.00 2.92 10.82
N ASN A 277 -3.26 3.85 9.93
CA ASN A 277 -4.57 4.48 9.82
C ASN A 277 -5.47 3.58 8.98
N LEU A 278 -6.51 3.05 9.61
CA LEU A 278 -7.55 2.27 8.95
C LEU A 278 -8.80 3.12 8.76
N PHE A 279 -9.33 3.09 7.55
CA PHE A 279 -10.53 3.82 7.17
C PHE A 279 -11.59 2.86 6.66
N GLN A 280 -12.81 3.08 7.13
CA GLN A 280 -14.01 2.44 6.61
C GLN A 280 -15.03 3.53 6.29
N ALA A 281 -15.76 3.39 5.19
CA ALA A 281 -16.80 4.32 4.79
C ALA A 281 -17.84 3.59 3.94
N ARG A 282 -19.02 4.19 3.77
CA ARG A 282 -20.08 3.65 2.92
C ARG A 282 -20.44 4.64 1.82
N ARG A 283 -20.73 4.11 0.63
CA ARG A 283 -21.43 4.90 -0.38
C ARG A 283 -22.83 5.25 0.15
N ALA A 284 -23.28 6.50 -0.05
CA ALA A 284 -24.64 6.90 0.25
C ALA A 284 -25.66 6.02 -0.51
N GLU A 285 -26.88 5.91 0.05
CA GLU A 285 -28.02 5.18 -0.55
C GLU A 285 -28.42 5.77 -1.91
#